data_9e25b0d7896a6e564baf4db7d0ea173e
#
_entry.id   9e25b0d7896a6e564baf4db7d0ea173e
#
_cell.length_a   1.000
_cell.length_b   1.000
_cell.length_c   1.000
_cell.angle_alpha   90.00
_cell.angle_beta   90.00
_cell.angle_gamma   90.00
#
_symmetry.space_group_name_H-M   'P 1'
#
loop_
_entity.id
_entity.type
_entity.pdbx_description
1 polymer ?
#
loop_
_entity_poly.entity_id
_entity_poly.type
_entity_poly.pdbx_seq_one_letter_code
_entity_poly.pdbx_strand_id
1 'polypeptide(L)'
;MLLAPLALRPALAAAQQATPVPFVVAPTGTTGVAPLYYAAQQHWFEPAGLDVSIVPASGGAASVTAVTGGAAQVGFTNTLQLIIAHAKGFPLTLIAPGTQSDNANPFVELVVKSDSTVKSAKDFEDQVVGVTALHDLGTVTLTVWLRKNGADPARVKLIELPPEAALPALMANRIVAYGLYEPFLSVALAGGARAFANPLEAVGDHLLTGAWFASLPGATAHRAAVIRFVRVLSQAAQYVDAHYQDLFPMIAQYSKIPVATLQRLAFNKIQTAFNVESLQTLINAAAETHEIEKPFPAKELIFSGVP
;
A
#
# COMPACT_ATOMS: atom_id res chain seq x y z
N MET A 1 -56.56 -55.96 -5.00
CA MET A 1 -56.55 -54.48 -5.06
C MET A 1 -55.50 -54.03 -4.12
N LEU A 2 -54.26 -53.83 -4.68
CA LEU A 2 -53.09 -53.43 -3.92
C LEU A 2 -52.85 -51.90 -4.19
N LEU A 3 -52.96 -51.10 -3.13
CA LEU A 3 -52.63 -49.67 -3.12
C LEU A 3 -51.11 -49.51 -2.98
N ALA A 4 -50.44 -48.91 -3.97
CA ALA A 4 -49.06 -48.54 -3.92
C ALA A 4 -48.90 -47.20 -3.15
N PRO A 5 -47.84 -47.03 -2.30
CA PRO A 5 -47.62 -45.77 -1.58
C PRO A 5 -47.04 -44.74 -2.51
N LEU A 6 -47.64 -43.54 -2.52
CA LEU A 6 -47.09 -42.31 -3.15
C LEU A 6 -45.86 -41.88 -2.37
N ALA A 7 -44.68 -42.03 -2.96
CA ALA A 7 -43.46 -41.48 -2.41
C ALA A 7 -43.40 -39.95 -2.69
N LEU A 8 -43.62 -39.13 -1.65
CA LEU A 8 -43.29 -37.70 -1.70
C LEU A 8 -41.79 -37.56 -1.84
N ARG A 9 -41.31 -37.13 -3.01
CA ARG A 9 -39.94 -36.64 -3.20
C ARG A 9 -39.86 -35.24 -2.62
N PRO A 10 -38.92 -34.95 -1.65
CA PRO A 10 -38.66 -33.59 -1.26
C PRO A 10 -38.04 -32.86 -2.47
N ALA A 11 -38.70 -31.82 -2.94
CA ALA A 11 -38.10 -30.86 -3.87
C ALA A 11 -36.94 -30.17 -3.15
N LEU A 12 -35.70 -30.55 -3.46
CA LEU A 12 -34.53 -29.73 -3.13
C LEU A 12 -34.76 -28.40 -3.85
N ALA A 13 -35.14 -27.38 -3.08
CA ALA A 13 -35.10 -26.01 -3.54
C ALA A 13 -33.63 -25.70 -3.86
N ALA A 14 -33.27 -25.69 -5.13
CA ALA A 14 -32.03 -25.15 -5.60
C ALA A 14 -32.02 -23.68 -5.14
N ALA A 15 -31.22 -23.38 -4.14
CA ALA A 15 -30.97 -22.01 -3.74
C ALA A 15 -30.51 -21.26 -5.02
N GLN A 16 -31.36 -20.38 -5.50
CA GLN A 16 -31.08 -19.53 -6.66
C GLN A 16 -29.87 -18.72 -6.28
N GLN A 17 -28.69 -19.07 -6.82
CA GLN A 17 -27.48 -18.30 -6.62
C GLN A 17 -27.77 -16.92 -7.23
N ALA A 18 -27.89 -15.93 -6.37
CA ALA A 18 -28.07 -14.54 -6.81
C ALA A 18 -26.93 -14.19 -7.77
N THR A 19 -27.28 -13.56 -8.89
CA THR A 19 -26.27 -13.10 -9.88
C THR A 19 -25.19 -12.27 -9.15
N PRO A 20 -23.91 -12.59 -9.34
CA PRO A 20 -22.84 -11.86 -8.69
C PRO A 20 -22.93 -10.36 -9.01
N VAL A 21 -22.69 -9.53 -8.01
CA VAL A 21 -22.73 -8.08 -8.17
C VAL A 21 -21.44 -7.61 -8.83
N PRO A 22 -21.51 -6.84 -9.95
CA PRO A 22 -20.31 -6.23 -10.56
C PRO A 22 -19.55 -5.38 -9.53
N PHE A 23 -18.24 -5.59 -9.45
CA PHE A 23 -17.40 -4.97 -8.43
C PHE A 23 -16.03 -4.60 -9.01
N VAL A 24 -15.85 -3.33 -9.40
CA VAL A 24 -14.62 -2.85 -10.02
C VAL A 24 -13.63 -2.43 -8.94
N VAL A 25 -12.39 -2.89 -9.06
CA VAL A 25 -11.28 -2.55 -8.16
C VAL A 25 -10.19 -1.84 -8.95
N ALA A 26 -9.75 -0.66 -8.49
CA ALA A 26 -8.73 0.16 -9.10
C ALA A 26 -7.46 0.25 -8.23
N PRO A 27 -6.64 -0.83 -8.16
CA PRO A 27 -5.41 -0.82 -7.37
C PRO A 27 -4.27 -0.12 -8.10
N THR A 28 -3.31 0.42 -7.35
CA THR A 28 -1.97 0.74 -7.88
C THR A 28 -1.15 -0.54 -8.04
N GLY A 29 -0.27 -0.60 -9.04
CA GLY A 29 0.49 -1.80 -9.41
C GLY A 29 1.67 -2.12 -8.47
N THR A 30 1.41 -2.35 -7.18
CA THR A 30 2.43 -2.70 -6.19
C THR A 30 2.36 -4.18 -5.80
N THR A 31 3.41 -4.70 -5.15
CA THR A 31 3.41 -6.06 -4.62
C THR A 31 2.36 -6.28 -3.52
N GLY A 32 1.94 -5.22 -2.83
CA GLY A 32 0.93 -5.26 -1.77
C GLY A 32 -0.48 -5.64 -2.22
N VAL A 33 -0.76 -5.64 -3.52
CA VAL A 33 -2.07 -6.06 -4.06
C VAL A 33 -2.14 -7.55 -4.43
N ALA A 34 -1.10 -8.33 -4.10
CA ALA A 34 -1.06 -9.76 -4.36
C ALA A 34 -2.31 -10.52 -3.85
N PRO A 35 -2.88 -10.21 -2.66
CA PRO A 35 -4.11 -10.86 -2.20
C PRO A 35 -5.30 -10.70 -3.15
N LEU A 36 -5.45 -9.52 -3.77
CA LEU A 36 -6.52 -9.28 -4.75
C LEU A 36 -6.37 -10.18 -5.98
N TYR A 37 -5.17 -10.20 -6.57
CA TYR A 37 -4.89 -11.00 -7.77
C TYR A 37 -4.97 -12.49 -7.47
N TYR A 38 -4.49 -12.93 -6.31
CA TYR A 38 -4.60 -14.31 -5.88
C TYR A 38 -6.07 -14.73 -5.74
N ALA A 39 -6.87 -13.98 -4.98
CA ALA A 39 -8.29 -14.28 -4.79
C ALA A 39 -9.07 -14.29 -6.12
N ALA A 40 -8.76 -13.38 -7.04
CA ALA A 40 -9.36 -13.35 -8.36
C ALA A 40 -8.97 -14.58 -9.20
N GLN A 41 -7.68 -14.96 -9.21
CA GLN A 41 -7.19 -16.13 -9.93
C GLN A 41 -7.78 -17.46 -9.38
N GLN A 42 -8.02 -17.52 -8.06
CA GLN A 42 -8.62 -18.68 -7.39
C GLN A 42 -10.14 -18.66 -7.39
N HIS A 43 -10.77 -17.69 -8.05
CA HIS A 43 -12.23 -17.54 -8.13
C HIS A 43 -12.92 -17.45 -6.76
N TRP A 44 -12.27 -16.80 -5.78
CA TRP A 44 -12.81 -16.71 -4.41
C TRP A 44 -13.92 -15.65 -4.27
N PHE A 45 -14.00 -14.72 -5.22
CA PHE A 45 -15.00 -13.65 -5.18
C PHE A 45 -16.40 -14.11 -5.64
N GLU A 46 -16.48 -15.03 -6.60
CA GLU A 46 -17.76 -15.50 -7.16
C GLU A 46 -18.64 -16.20 -6.11
N PRO A 47 -18.11 -17.14 -5.27
CA PRO A 47 -18.90 -17.73 -4.18
C PRO A 47 -19.34 -16.70 -3.14
N ALA A 48 -18.62 -15.57 -3.02
CA ALA A 48 -19.02 -14.45 -2.18
C ALA A 48 -20.06 -13.54 -2.84
N GLY A 49 -20.52 -13.87 -4.05
CA GLY A 49 -21.51 -13.10 -4.81
C GLY A 49 -20.97 -11.79 -5.38
N LEU A 50 -19.69 -11.76 -5.75
CA LEU A 50 -19.01 -10.61 -6.36
C LEU A 50 -18.42 -11.02 -7.71
N ASP A 51 -18.68 -10.21 -8.75
CA ASP A 51 -18.04 -10.29 -10.06
C ASP A 51 -16.96 -9.21 -10.11
N VAL A 52 -15.74 -9.59 -9.70
CA VAL A 52 -14.62 -8.64 -9.51
C VAL A 52 -13.88 -8.41 -10.81
N SER A 53 -13.84 -7.16 -11.26
CA SER A 53 -13.01 -6.68 -12.36
C SER A 53 -11.88 -5.81 -11.84
N ILE A 54 -10.63 -6.14 -12.20
CA ILE A 54 -9.44 -5.39 -11.78
C ILE A 54 -9.03 -4.44 -12.91
N VAL A 55 -9.06 -3.14 -12.65
CA VAL A 55 -8.65 -2.08 -13.57
C VAL A 55 -7.50 -1.29 -12.91
N PRO A 56 -6.23 -1.67 -13.15
CA PRO A 56 -5.11 -1.03 -12.49
C PRO A 56 -5.06 0.48 -12.76
N ALA A 57 -4.86 1.27 -11.70
CA ALA A 57 -4.65 2.70 -11.80
C ALA A 57 -3.17 3.02 -12.06
N SER A 58 -2.90 4.07 -12.83
CA SER A 58 -1.53 4.52 -13.15
C SER A 58 -0.76 5.11 -11.96
N GLY A 59 -1.46 5.37 -10.84
CA GLY A 59 -0.91 5.90 -9.61
C GLY A 59 -2.01 6.18 -8.58
N GLY A 60 -1.61 6.61 -7.38
CA GLY A 60 -2.54 6.80 -6.28
C GLY A 60 -3.62 7.84 -6.55
N ALA A 61 -3.27 8.97 -7.15
CA ALA A 61 -4.25 10.00 -7.52
C ALA A 61 -5.30 9.47 -8.51
N ALA A 62 -4.88 8.65 -9.49
CA ALA A 62 -5.79 8.02 -10.44
C ALA A 62 -6.71 7.01 -9.75
N SER A 63 -6.20 6.22 -8.79
CA SER A 63 -7.00 5.30 -7.97
C SER A 63 -8.04 6.07 -7.15
N VAL A 64 -7.65 7.16 -6.46
CA VAL A 64 -8.57 8.01 -5.69
C VAL A 64 -9.65 8.60 -6.60
N THR A 65 -9.28 9.11 -7.77
CA THR A 65 -10.23 9.68 -8.73
C THR A 65 -11.22 8.63 -9.24
N ALA A 66 -10.76 7.42 -9.58
CA ALA A 66 -11.62 6.34 -10.05
C ALA A 66 -12.67 5.96 -9.00
N VAL A 67 -12.27 5.88 -7.72
CA VAL A 67 -13.17 5.52 -6.63
C VAL A 67 -14.12 6.65 -6.25
N THR A 68 -13.63 7.88 -6.12
CA THR A 68 -14.48 9.02 -5.75
C THR A 68 -15.41 9.44 -6.88
N GLY A 69 -15.02 9.21 -8.15
CA GLY A 69 -15.84 9.40 -9.35
C GLY A 69 -16.82 8.26 -9.64
N GLY A 70 -16.80 7.17 -8.87
CA GLY A 70 -17.72 6.02 -9.02
C GLY A 70 -17.35 5.05 -10.15
N ALA A 71 -16.21 5.21 -10.82
CA ALA A 71 -15.72 4.28 -11.83
C ALA A 71 -15.21 2.96 -11.21
N ALA A 72 -14.83 2.98 -9.96
CA ALA A 72 -14.47 1.80 -9.17
C ALA A 72 -15.13 1.85 -7.79
N GLN A 73 -15.47 0.68 -7.25
CA GLN A 73 -16.02 0.56 -5.89
C GLN A 73 -14.93 0.64 -4.85
N VAL A 74 -13.75 0.08 -5.15
CA VAL A 74 -12.61 -0.01 -4.23
C VAL A 74 -11.32 0.37 -4.96
N GLY A 75 -10.40 0.99 -4.24
CA GLY A 75 -9.04 1.25 -4.67
C GLY A 75 -8.02 0.74 -3.66
N PHE A 76 -6.77 0.71 -4.09
CA PHE A 76 -5.61 0.50 -3.23
C PHE A 76 -4.54 1.51 -3.57
N THR A 77 -4.01 2.19 -2.56
CA THR A 77 -2.87 3.09 -2.73
C THR A 77 -2.11 3.31 -1.43
N ASN A 78 -1.07 4.11 -1.49
CA ASN A 78 -0.28 4.59 -0.36
C ASN A 78 -1.18 5.31 0.67
N THR A 79 -1.01 4.97 1.94
CA THR A 79 -1.85 5.50 3.03
C THR A 79 -1.71 7.01 3.21
N LEU A 80 -0.52 7.59 3.00
CA LEU A 80 -0.34 9.04 3.10
C LEU A 80 -1.22 9.79 2.09
N GLN A 81 -1.33 9.29 0.85
CA GLN A 81 -2.20 9.90 -0.15
C GLN A 81 -3.69 9.87 0.26
N LEU A 82 -4.12 8.81 0.96
CA LEU A 82 -5.47 8.71 1.48
C LEU A 82 -5.70 9.69 2.64
N ILE A 83 -4.70 9.86 3.50
CA ILE A 83 -4.72 10.87 4.57
C ILE A 83 -4.83 12.28 3.98
N ILE A 84 -4.02 12.62 2.98
CA ILE A 84 -4.04 13.92 2.31
C ILE A 84 -5.38 14.14 1.59
N ALA A 85 -5.89 13.14 0.88
CA ALA A 85 -7.18 13.23 0.20
C ALA A 85 -8.33 13.46 1.18
N HIS A 86 -8.35 12.72 2.30
CA HIS A 86 -9.35 12.92 3.35
C HIS A 86 -9.28 14.32 3.96
N ALA A 87 -8.09 14.80 4.29
CA ALA A 87 -7.87 16.15 4.83
C ALA A 87 -8.33 17.26 3.86
N LYS A 88 -8.27 17.01 2.54
CA LYS A 88 -8.80 17.88 1.49
C LYS A 88 -10.31 17.74 1.27
N GLY A 89 -11.00 16.94 2.10
CA GLY A 89 -12.45 16.78 2.05
C GLY A 89 -12.96 15.77 1.01
N PHE A 90 -12.09 14.95 0.41
CA PHE A 90 -12.57 13.84 -0.43
C PHE A 90 -13.32 12.83 0.45
N PRO A 91 -14.55 12.43 0.06
CA PRO A 91 -15.39 11.55 0.87
C PRO A 91 -14.93 10.10 0.71
N LEU A 92 -13.77 9.75 1.23
CA LEU A 92 -13.21 8.40 1.21
C LEU A 92 -13.07 7.82 2.61
N THR A 93 -12.97 6.50 2.68
CA THR A 93 -12.80 5.75 3.93
C THR A 93 -11.97 4.48 3.68
N LEU A 94 -11.15 4.11 4.64
CA LEU A 94 -10.39 2.85 4.63
C LEU A 94 -11.31 1.68 4.97
N ILE A 95 -11.31 0.66 4.13
CA ILE A 95 -12.15 -0.53 4.30
C ILE A 95 -11.35 -1.77 4.73
N ALA A 96 -10.06 -1.81 4.44
CA ALA A 96 -9.15 -2.84 4.93
C ALA A 96 -7.73 -2.29 4.99
N PRO A 97 -6.90 -2.75 5.94
CA PRO A 97 -5.47 -2.50 5.89
C PRO A 97 -4.88 -3.24 4.68
N GLY A 98 -3.70 -2.83 4.29
CA GLY A 98 -2.97 -3.46 3.19
C GLY A 98 -1.58 -3.85 3.63
N THR A 99 -0.60 -3.01 3.34
CA THR A 99 0.80 -3.25 3.66
C THR A 99 1.26 -2.44 4.84
N GLN A 100 2.20 -3.02 5.60
CA GLN A 100 2.89 -2.30 6.67
C GLN A 100 4.40 -2.36 6.50
N SER A 101 5.11 -1.39 7.07
CA SER A 101 6.57 -1.45 7.21
C SER A 101 6.98 -2.51 8.24
N ASP A 102 8.17 -3.06 8.04
CA ASP A 102 8.84 -3.93 9.01
C ASP A 102 10.27 -3.42 9.15
N ASN A 103 10.61 -2.85 10.30
CA ASN A 103 11.93 -2.29 10.52
C ASN A 103 13.03 -3.36 10.55
N ALA A 104 12.67 -4.62 10.83
CA ALA A 104 13.61 -5.74 10.74
C ALA A 104 13.93 -6.15 9.29
N ASN A 105 13.05 -5.80 8.33
CA ASN A 105 13.22 -6.08 6.91
C ASN A 105 12.72 -4.89 6.08
N PRO A 106 13.46 -3.77 6.07
CA PRO A 106 13.01 -2.53 5.44
C PRO A 106 12.93 -2.66 3.93
N PHE A 107 11.80 -2.25 3.36
CA PHE A 107 11.58 -2.19 1.91
C PHE A 107 11.92 -0.81 1.31
N VAL A 108 12.28 0.15 2.17
CA VAL A 108 12.75 1.48 1.81
C VAL A 108 13.90 1.89 2.73
N GLU A 109 14.95 2.45 2.16
CA GLU A 109 16.06 2.98 2.92
C GLU A 109 16.62 4.26 2.27
N LEU A 110 17.18 5.12 3.09
CA LEU A 110 18.05 6.18 2.66
C LEU A 110 19.41 5.56 2.34
N VAL A 111 19.80 5.59 1.07
CA VAL A 111 21.09 5.05 0.62
C VAL A 111 22.06 6.17 0.31
N VAL A 112 23.33 5.90 0.55
CA VAL A 112 24.47 6.77 0.18
C VAL A 112 25.47 5.95 -0.61
N LYS A 113 26.43 6.60 -1.28
CA LYS A 113 27.54 5.91 -1.93
C LYS A 113 28.36 5.11 -0.90
N SER A 114 28.87 3.95 -1.25
CA SER A 114 29.59 3.06 -0.30
C SER A 114 30.80 3.72 0.35
N ASP A 115 31.52 4.60 -0.39
CA ASP A 115 32.66 5.38 0.09
C ASP A 115 32.27 6.77 0.65
N SER A 116 30.97 7.04 0.83
CA SER A 116 30.47 8.30 1.37
C SER A 116 30.98 8.55 2.78
N THR A 117 31.41 9.80 3.02
CA THR A 117 31.83 10.28 4.34
C THR A 117 30.69 10.67 5.26
N VAL A 118 29.44 10.63 4.79
CA VAL A 118 28.23 10.91 5.57
C VAL A 118 28.14 9.94 6.75
N LYS A 119 27.99 10.49 7.98
CA LYS A 119 27.93 9.75 9.25
C LYS A 119 26.71 10.08 10.09
N SER A 120 26.06 11.23 9.85
CA SER A 120 24.92 11.72 10.63
C SER A 120 23.90 12.43 9.75
N ALA A 121 22.72 12.69 10.30
CA ALA A 121 21.68 13.45 9.62
C ALA A 121 22.12 14.88 9.29
N LYS A 122 22.97 15.49 10.13
CA LYS A 122 23.50 16.85 9.91
C LYS A 122 24.37 16.96 8.66
N ASP A 123 24.99 15.86 8.23
CA ASP A 123 25.83 15.86 7.03
C ASP A 123 25.01 16.02 5.74
N PHE A 124 23.68 15.96 5.81
CA PHE A 124 22.80 16.25 4.70
C PHE A 124 22.41 17.73 4.58
N GLU A 125 22.67 18.56 5.60
CA GLU A 125 22.41 19.99 5.51
C GLU A 125 23.24 20.62 4.40
N ASP A 126 22.61 21.52 3.64
CA ASP A 126 23.16 22.18 2.45
C ASP A 126 23.55 21.22 1.31
N GLN A 127 23.11 19.94 1.39
CA GLN A 127 23.34 18.93 0.37
C GLN A 127 22.07 18.65 -0.45
N VAL A 128 22.27 17.99 -1.60
CA VAL A 128 21.17 17.54 -2.47
C VAL A 128 20.86 16.08 -2.18
N VAL A 129 19.63 15.80 -1.78
CA VAL A 129 19.10 14.44 -1.56
C VAL A 129 18.00 14.15 -2.58
N GLY A 130 18.13 13.02 -3.27
CA GLY A 130 17.13 12.56 -4.22
C GLY A 130 15.95 11.88 -3.52
N VAL A 131 14.76 12.08 -4.05
CA VAL A 131 13.52 11.40 -3.62
C VAL A 131 12.72 10.98 -4.84
N THR A 132 11.86 9.97 -4.68
CA THR A 132 11.00 9.48 -5.78
C THR A 132 9.95 10.53 -6.17
N ALA A 133 9.33 11.15 -5.17
CA ALA A 133 8.40 12.25 -5.34
C ALA A 133 8.42 13.14 -4.09
N LEU A 134 8.22 14.43 -4.29
CA LEU A 134 7.88 15.34 -3.18
C LEU A 134 6.47 15.01 -2.70
N HIS A 135 6.19 15.23 -1.42
CA HIS A 135 4.88 14.95 -0.81
C HIS A 135 4.44 13.47 -0.84
N ASP A 136 5.40 12.55 -0.82
CA ASP A 136 5.16 11.12 -0.66
C ASP A 136 5.56 10.60 0.75
N LEU A 137 5.28 9.33 1.03
CA LEU A 137 5.60 8.70 2.31
C LEU A 137 7.11 8.77 2.61
N GLY A 138 7.97 8.57 1.60
CA GLY A 138 9.43 8.62 1.76
C GLY A 138 9.91 10.01 2.14
N THR A 139 9.38 11.05 1.52
CA THR A 139 9.74 12.44 1.82
C THR A 139 9.26 12.86 3.20
N VAL A 140 8.03 12.50 3.59
CA VAL A 140 7.49 12.77 4.93
C VAL A 140 8.35 12.11 6.01
N THR A 141 8.62 10.81 5.84
CA THR A 141 9.41 10.07 6.84
C THR A 141 10.86 10.53 6.90
N LEU A 142 11.47 10.87 5.77
CA LEU A 142 12.81 11.46 5.70
C LEU A 142 12.85 12.81 6.43
N THR A 143 11.87 13.67 6.25
CA THR A 143 11.79 14.98 6.93
C THR A 143 11.70 14.82 8.44
N VAL A 144 10.85 13.90 8.92
CA VAL A 144 10.74 13.56 10.35
C VAL A 144 12.06 12.98 10.87
N TRP A 145 12.68 12.07 10.10
CA TRP A 145 13.95 11.45 10.47
C TRP A 145 15.09 12.47 10.61
N LEU A 146 15.22 13.38 9.64
CA LEU A 146 16.23 14.45 9.69
C LEU A 146 16.08 15.28 10.96
N ARG A 147 14.87 15.75 11.26
CA ARG A 147 14.56 16.56 12.45
C ARG A 147 14.86 15.81 13.74
N LYS A 148 14.42 14.56 13.87
CA LYS A 148 14.66 13.73 15.07
C LYS A 148 16.13 13.42 15.30
N ASN A 149 16.94 13.41 14.24
CA ASN A 149 18.39 13.21 14.31
C ASN A 149 19.19 14.52 14.31
N GLY A 150 18.53 15.65 14.60
CA GLY A 150 19.17 16.93 14.89
C GLY A 150 19.61 17.72 13.67
N ALA A 151 19.17 17.36 12.46
CA ALA A 151 19.34 18.14 11.23
C ALA A 151 18.13 19.07 11.02
N ASP A 152 18.37 20.19 10.34
CA ASP A 152 17.30 21.07 9.85
C ASP A 152 16.85 20.63 8.46
N PRO A 153 15.62 20.06 8.30
CA PRO A 153 15.14 19.63 6.99
C PRO A 153 15.04 20.77 5.97
N ALA A 154 14.83 22.01 6.40
CA ALA A 154 14.77 23.18 5.51
C ALA A 154 16.12 23.50 4.82
N ARG A 155 17.21 22.98 5.39
CA ARG A 155 18.57 23.11 4.82
C ARG A 155 18.92 21.93 3.89
N VAL A 156 18.06 20.92 3.74
CA VAL A 156 18.27 19.80 2.83
C VAL A 156 17.55 20.07 1.52
N LYS A 157 18.29 20.08 0.41
CA LYS A 157 17.69 20.29 -0.91
C LYS A 157 17.14 18.99 -1.46
N LEU A 158 15.83 18.79 -1.39
CA LEU A 158 15.17 17.62 -2.00
C LEU A 158 14.95 17.86 -3.50
N ILE A 159 15.27 16.84 -4.32
CA ILE A 159 14.97 16.84 -5.75
C ILE A 159 14.29 15.54 -6.16
N GLU A 160 13.27 15.66 -7.01
CA GLU A 160 12.63 14.50 -7.61
C GLU A 160 13.51 13.91 -8.71
N LEU A 161 13.75 12.62 -8.62
CA LEU A 161 14.44 11.82 -9.64
C LEU A 161 13.73 10.49 -9.80
N PRO A 162 13.61 9.95 -11.03
CA PRO A 162 13.18 8.58 -11.22
C PRO A 162 14.09 7.60 -10.46
N PRO A 163 13.56 6.53 -9.82
CA PRO A 163 14.36 5.61 -9.02
C PRO A 163 15.52 4.95 -9.78
N GLU A 164 15.35 4.70 -11.07
CA GLU A 164 16.40 4.17 -11.95
C GLU A 164 17.57 5.14 -12.16
N ALA A 165 17.35 6.44 -11.95
CA ALA A 165 18.40 7.46 -12.03
C ALA A 165 19.16 7.65 -10.70
N ALA A 166 18.69 7.05 -9.60
CA ALA A 166 19.27 7.23 -8.26
C ALA A 166 20.73 6.78 -8.20
N LEU A 167 21.02 5.54 -8.60
CA LEU A 167 22.39 4.99 -8.55
C LEU A 167 23.36 5.76 -9.45
N PRO A 168 23.07 6.05 -10.73
CA PRO A 168 23.91 6.92 -11.54
C PRO A 168 24.15 8.31 -10.93
N ALA A 169 23.16 8.92 -10.32
CA ALA A 169 23.28 10.24 -9.68
C ALA A 169 24.17 10.20 -8.44
N LEU A 170 24.05 9.15 -7.60
CA LEU A 170 24.92 8.89 -6.44
C LEU A 170 26.38 8.69 -6.89
N MET A 171 26.61 7.81 -7.88
CA MET A 171 27.97 7.52 -8.37
C MET A 171 28.64 8.75 -9.00
N ALA A 172 27.86 9.63 -9.62
CA ALA A 172 28.33 10.89 -10.18
C ALA A 172 28.44 12.03 -9.15
N ASN A 173 28.16 11.78 -7.86
CA ASN A 173 28.12 12.76 -6.77
C ASN A 173 27.17 13.95 -7.07
N ARG A 174 26.12 13.75 -7.85
CA ARG A 174 25.07 14.76 -8.11
C ARG A 174 24.10 14.89 -6.94
N ILE A 175 23.94 13.81 -6.18
CA ILE A 175 23.20 13.72 -4.92
C ILE A 175 24.07 13.00 -3.91
N VAL A 176 23.91 13.32 -2.63
CA VAL A 176 24.65 12.65 -1.54
C VAL A 176 23.90 11.42 -1.01
N ALA A 177 22.59 11.40 -1.15
CA ALA A 177 21.73 10.29 -0.73
C ALA A 177 20.47 10.22 -1.60
N TYR A 178 19.77 9.08 -1.50
CA TYR A 178 18.47 8.89 -2.11
C TYR A 178 17.59 7.97 -1.24
N GLY A 179 16.32 8.34 -1.05
CA GLY A 179 15.32 7.49 -0.40
C GLY A 179 14.75 6.48 -1.40
N LEU A 180 15.26 5.25 -1.40
CA LEU A 180 14.92 4.20 -2.36
C LEU A 180 13.98 3.16 -1.79
N TYR A 181 13.00 2.78 -2.61
CA TYR A 181 12.13 1.63 -2.43
C TYR A 181 12.60 0.44 -3.24
N GLU A 182 12.22 -0.77 -2.81
CA GLU A 182 12.37 -1.95 -3.66
C GLU A 182 11.56 -1.83 -4.97
N PRO A 183 12.04 -2.34 -6.11
CA PRO A 183 13.27 -3.14 -6.31
C PRO A 183 14.56 -2.34 -6.50
N PHE A 184 14.50 -1.04 -6.57
CA PHE A 184 15.66 -0.17 -6.87
C PHE A 184 16.63 -0.09 -5.69
N LEU A 185 16.15 -0.30 -4.46
CA LEU A 185 17.02 -0.40 -3.28
C LEU A 185 18.02 -1.55 -3.45
N SER A 186 17.56 -2.76 -3.74
CA SER A 186 18.44 -3.92 -3.97
C SER A 186 19.42 -3.69 -5.12
N VAL A 187 18.97 -3.04 -6.21
CA VAL A 187 19.84 -2.70 -7.35
C VAL A 187 20.93 -1.71 -6.93
N ALA A 188 20.60 -0.69 -6.15
CA ALA A 188 21.55 0.30 -5.69
C ALA A 188 22.59 -0.31 -4.73
N LEU A 189 22.16 -1.15 -3.80
CA LEU A 189 23.05 -1.84 -2.86
C LEU A 189 24.04 -2.75 -3.59
N ALA A 190 23.58 -3.49 -4.61
CA ALA A 190 24.45 -4.31 -5.43
C ALA A 190 25.39 -3.47 -6.33
N GLY A 191 25.02 -2.23 -6.64
CA GLY A 191 25.73 -1.33 -7.55
C GLY A 191 26.70 -0.36 -6.90
N GLY A 192 27.01 -0.50 -5.59
CA GLY A 192 28.00 0.32 -4.89
C GLY A 192 27.42 1.42 -4.01
N ALA A 193 26.12 1.37 -3.72
CA ALA A 193 25.52 2.11 -2.61
C ALA A 193 25.59 1.29 -1.31
N ARG A 194 25.36 1.95 -0.19
CA ARG A 194 25.09 1.31 1.10
C ARG A 194 23.87 1.92 1.76
N ALA A 195 23.13 1.09 2.48
CA ALA A 195 22.08 1.56 3.39
C ALA A 195 22.70 2.48 4.45
N PHE A 196 22.01 3.57 4.74
CA PHE A 196 22.42 4.55 5.73
C PHE A 196 21.43 4.64 6.88
N ALA A 197 20.14 4.72 6.58
CA ALA A 197 19.08 4.80 7.57
C ALA A 197 17.75 4.32 6.99
N ASN A 198 16.87 3.84 7.88
CA ASN A 198 15.46 3.63 7.57
C ASN A 198 14.63 4.82 8.11
N PRO A 199 14.22 5.78 7.27
CA PRO A 199 13.47 6.95 7.74
C PRO A 199 12.09 6.61 8.32
N LEU A 200 11.50 5.46 7.96
CA LEU A 200 10.20 5.02 8.50
C LEU A 200 10.25 4.84 10.03
N GLU A 201 11.38 4.37 10.57
CA GLU A 201 11.58 4.18 12.01
C GLU A 201 11.37 5.47 12.81
N ALA A 202 11.68 6.60 12.21
CA ALA A 202 11.49 7.89 12.87
C ALA A 202 10.01 8.25 13.08
N VAL A 203 9.13 7.73 12.24
CA VAL A 203 7.68 7.94 12.37
C VAL A 203 7.08 6.88 13.28
N GLY A 204 7.43 5.63 13.10
CA GLY A 204 6.94 4.53 13.93
C GLY A 204 7.34 3.17 13.39
N ASP A 205 7.13 2.15 14.21
CA ASP A 205 7.22 0.78 13.78
C ASP A 205 5.88 0.30 13.21
N HIS A 206 5.92 -0.63 12.27
CA HIS A 206 4.75 -1.22 11.63
C HIS A 206 3.75 -0.19 11.07
N LEU A 207 4.26 0.85 10.38
CA LEU A 207 3.42 1.86 9.74
C LEU A 207 2.54 1.24 8.66
N LEU A 208 1.27 1.62 8.62
CA LEU A 208 0.37 1.28 7.53
C LEU A 208 0.80 2.04 6.26
N THR A 209 1.51 1.37 5.37
CA THR A 209 2.09 1.99 4.17
C THR A 209 1.17 1.99 2.97
N GLY A 210 0.23 1.03 2.90
CA GLY A 210 -0.79 0.93 1.86
C GLY A 210 -2.11 0.43 2.43
N ALA A 211 -3.23 0.93 1.90
CA ALA A 211 -4.55 0.56 2.38
C ALA A 211 -5.57 0.44 1.25
N TRP A 212 -6.57 -0.39 1.48
CA TRP A 212 -7.76 -0.52 0.66
C TRP A 212 -8.78 0.52 1.09
N PHE A 213 -9.37 1.21 0.13
CA PHE A 213 -10.31 2.29 0.39
C PHE A 213 -11.50 2.29 -0.57
N ALA A 214 -12.56 2.93 -0.17
CA ALA A 214 -13.75 3.18 -0.96
C ALA A 214 -14.21 4.62 -0.79
N SER A 215 -15.12 5.11 -1.64
CA SER A 215 -15.85 6.34 -1.29
C SER A 215 -16.79 6.05 -0.12
N LEU A 216 -16.88 6.96 0.85
CA LEU A 216 -17.75 6.79 2.01
C LEU A 216 -19.24 6.60 1.62
N PRO A 217 -19.79 7.38 0.66
CA PRO A 217 -21.15 7.12 0.16
C PRO A 217 -21.28 5.75 -0.50
N GLY A 218 -20.29 5.32 -1.32
CA GLY A 218 -20.29 4.01 -1.99
C GLY A 218 -20.21 2.86 -1.01
N ALA A 219 -19.29 2.94 -0.01
CA ALA A 219 -19.17 1.94 1.04
C ALA A 219 -20.45 1.80 1.88
N THR A 220 -21.12 2.92 2.14
CA THR A 220 -22.39 2.94 2.87
C THR A 220 -23.53 2.32 2.05
N ALA A 221 -23.68 2.72 0.78
CA ALA A 221 -24.72 2.23 -0.11
C ALA A 221 -24.56 0.73 -0.43
N HIS A 222 -23.32 0.25 -0.56
CA HIS A 222 -22.98 -1.13 -0.92
C HIS A 222 -22.31 -1.90 0.21
N ARG A 223 -22.63 -1.56 1.46
CA ARG A 223 -22.00 -2.11 2.68
C ARG A 223 -21.84 -3.63 2.66
N ALA A 224 -22.89 -4.36 2.27
CA ALA A 224 -22.83 -5.82 2.23
C ALA A 224 -21.81 -6.36 1.22
N ALA A 225 -21.69 -5.74 0.05
CA ALA A 225 -20.70 -6.11 -0.97
C ALA A 225 -19.27 -5.78 -0.49
N VAL A 226 -19.06 -4.59 0.10
CA VAL A 226 -17.76 -4.19 0.68
C VAL A 226 -17.33 -5.16 1.78
N ILE A 227 -18.21 -5.55 2.70
CA ILE A 227 -17.88 -6.52 3.76
C ILE A 227 -17.51 -7.89 3.17
N ARG A 228 -18.23 -8.38 2.14
CA ARG A 228 -17.88 -9.63 1.47
C ARG A 228 -16.51 -9.52 0.79
N PHE A 229 -16.25 -8.43 0.08
CA PHE A 229 -14.95 -8.17 -0.54
C PHE A 229 -13.82 -8.18 0.49
N VAL A 230 -13.95 -7.43 1.58
CA VAL A 230 -12.94 -7.36 2.65
C VAL A 230 -12.69 -8.73 3.28
N ARG A 231 -13.74 -9.54 3.49
CA ARG A 231 -13.60 -10.90 4.04
C ARG A 231 -12.77 -11.81 3.13
N VAL A 232 -13.09 -11.83 1.83
CA VAL A 232 -12.33 -12.61 0.83
C VAL A 232 -10.88 -12.09 0.76
N LEU A 233 -10.70 -10.78 0.72
CA LEU A 233 -9.39 -10.16 0.68
C LEU A 233 -8.54 -10.50 1.91
N SER A 234 -9.11 -10.47 3.12
CA SER A 234 -8.41 -10.82 4.35
C SER A 234 -8.02 -12.30 4.38
N GLN A 235 -8.87 -13.20 3.89
CA GLN A 235 -8.55 -14.61 3.75
C GLN A 235 -7.39 -14.81 2.75
N ALA A 236 -7.43 -14.13 1.62
CA ALA A 236 -6.35 -14.16 0.63
C ALA A 236 -5.05 -13.56 1.18
N ALA A 237 -5.14 -12.48 1.98
CA ALA A 237 -3.99 -11.86 2.62
C ALA A 237 -3.24 -12.82 3.55
N GLN A 238 -3.97 -13.58 4.38
CA GLN A 238 -3.38 -14.60 5.25
C GLN A 238 -2.68 -15.71 4.45
N TYR A 239 -3.28 -16.15 3.36
CA TYR A 239 -2.66 -17.15 2.50
C TYR A 239 -1.40 -16.62 1.82
N VAL A 240 -1.49 -15.44 1.24
CA VAL A 240 -0.37 -14.78 0.52
C VAL A 240 0.80 -14.52 1.46
N ASP A 241 0.56 -14.02 2.68
CA ASP A 241 1.63 -13.76 3.66
C ASP A 241 2.40 -15.03 4.03
N ALA A 242 1.70 -16.17 4.13
CA ALA A 242 2.31 -17.46 4.44
C ALA A 242 3.02 -18.13 3.25
N HIS A 243 2.64 -17.79 1.99
CA HIS A 243 3.12 -18.46 0.77
C HIS A 243 3.71 -17.48 -0.26
N TYR A 244 4.21 -16.36 0.20
CA TYR A 244 4.59 -15.23 -0.67
C TYR A 244 5.58 -15.64 -1.78
N GLN A 245 6.54 -16.48 -1.46
CA GLN A 245 7.57 -16.93 -2.42
C GLN A 245 6.98 -17.79 -3.54
N ASP A 246 5.97 -18.60 -3.26
CA ASP A 246 5.32 -19.46 -4.25
C ASP A 246 4.51 -18.64 -5.26
N LEU A 247 4.19 -17.39 -4.92
CA LEU A 247 3.37 -16.48 -5.73
C LEU A 247 4.18 -15.55 -6.64
N PHE A 248 5.50 -15.61 -6.63
CA PHE A 248 6.34 -14.76 -7.49
C PHE A 248 5.97 -14.82 -8.98
N PRO A 249 5.63 -15.94 -9.60
CA PRO A 249 5.19 -15.96 -11.00
C PRO A 249 3.94 -15.10 -11.25
N MET A 250 2.95 -15.17 -10.34
CA MET A 250 1.74 -14.35 -10.41
C MET A 250 2.07 -12.86 -10.17
N ILE A 251 2.88 -12.56 -9.16
CA ILE A 251 3.30 -11.18 -8.85
C ILE A 251 4.06 -10.58 -10.03
N ALA A 252 4.97 -11.31 -10.66
CA ALA A 252 5.71 -10.87 -11.84
C ALA A 252 4.77 -10.54 -13.01
N GLN A 253 3.69 -11.28 -13.18
CA GLN A 253 2.74 -11.08 -14.26
C GLN A 253 2.04 -9.72 -14.19
N TYR A 254 1.57 -9.30 -13.01
CA TYR A 254 0.86 -8.01 -12.88
C TYR A 254 1.79 -6.84 -12.56
N SER A 255 2.86 -7.05 -11.78
CA SER A 255 3.80 -6.00 -11.39
C SER A 255 4.84 -5.67 -12.47
N LYS A 256 5.04 -6.57 -13.43
CA LYS A 256 6.10 -6.54 -14.46
C LYS A 256 7.51 -6.62 -13.87
N ILE A 257 7.65 -6.98 -12.59
CA ILE A 257 8.95 -7.22 -11.95
C ILE A 257 9.38 -8.67 -12.23
N PRO A 258 10.59 -8.91 -12.76
CA PRO A 258 11.06 -10.28 -13.01
C PRO A 258 11.12 -11.12 -11.75
N VAL A 259 10.79 -12.42 -11.84
CA VAL A 259 10.82 -13.36 -10.69
C VAL A 259 12.18 -13.37 -9.99
N ALA A 260 13.29 -13.36 -10.75
CA ALA A 260 14.65 -13.32 -10.19
C ALA A 260 14.91 -12.05 -9.36
N THR A 261 14.24 -10.95 -9.67
CA THR A 261 14.27 -9.72 -8.85
C THR A 261 13.41 -9.90 -7.62
N LEU A 262 12.15 -10.36 -7.76
CA LEU A 262 11.24 -10.60 -6.64
C LEU A 262 11.87 -11.48 -5.54
N GLN A 263 12.64 -12.51 -5.91
CA GLN A 263 13.32 -13.40 -4.96
C GLN A 263 14.36 -12.71 -4.06
N ARG A 264 14.73 -11.48 -4.37
CA ARG A 264 15.74 -10.70 -3.62
C ARG A 264 15.15 -9.53 -2.85
N LEU A 265 13.87 -9.22 -3.07
CA LEU A 265 13.24 -8.06 -2.47
C LEU A 265 12.87 -8.30 -1.02
N ALA A 266 12.98 -7.26 -0.21
CA ALA A 266 12.23 -7.14 1.03
C ALA A 266 10.76 -6.85 0.71
N PHE A 267 9.85 -7.58 1.34
CA PHE A 267 8.43 -7.40 1.13
C PHE A 267 7.78 -6.80 2.36
N ASN A 268 6.86 -5.87 2.12
CA ASN A 268 5.97 -5.38 3.15
C ASN A 268 5.09 -6.53 3.65
N LYS A 269 4.96 -6.68 4.95
CA LYS A 269 3.96 -7.56 5.54
C LYS A 269 2.56 -7.11 5.16
N ILE A 270 1.67 -8.07 4.97
CA ILE A 270 0.27 -7.79 4.67
C ILE A 270 -0.50 -7.81 5.98
N GLN A 271 -1.20 -6.72 6.28
CA GLN A 271 -2.04 -6.61 7.47
C GLN A 271 -3.47 -7.10 7.20
N THR A 272 -4.07 -7.71 8.22
CA THR A 272 -5.48 -8.13 8.20
C THR A 272 -6.36 -7.38 9.19
N ALA A 273 -5.75 -6.58 10.08
CA ALA A 273 -6.45 -5.72 11.04
C ALA A 273 -5.81 -4.34 11.09
N PHE A 274 -6.61 -3.29 11.30
CA PHE A 274 -6.09 -1.93 11.46
C PHE A 274 -5.36 -1.76 12.79
N ASN A 275 -4.14 -1.24 12.73
CA ASN A 275 -3.48 -0.63 13.88
C ASN A 275 -3.79 0.88 13.88
N VAL A 276 -4.77 1.27 14.70
CA VAL A 276 -5.24 2.66 14.78
C VAL A 276 -4.15 3.62 15.28
N GLU A 277 -3.29 3.15 16.18
CA GLU A 277 -2.18 3.95 16.72
C GLU A 277 -1.14 4.23 15.63
N SER A 278 -0.75 3.21 14.87
CA SER A 278 0.16 3.36 13.72
C SER A 278 -0.39 4.33 12.67
N LEU A 279 -1.69 4.23 12.34
CA LEU A 279 -2.34 5.18 11.43
C LEU A 279 -2.34 6.60 12.00
N GLN A 280 -2.61 6.77 13.30
CA GLN A 280 -2.57 8.08 13.94
C GLN A 280 -1.17 8.70 13.90
N THR A 281 -0.13 7.87 14.10
CA THR A 281 1.26 8.33 14.02
C THR A 281 1.58 8.88 12.64
N LEU A 282 1.12 8.23 11.57
CA LEU A 282 1.31 8.72 10.20
C LEU A 282 0.51 10.00 9.91
N ILE A 283 -0.72 10.12 10.44
CA ILE A 283 -1.51 11.36 10.34
C ILE A 283 -0.79 12.52 11.04
N ASN A 284 -0.22 12.27 12.23
CA ASN A 284 0.53 13.28 12.97
C ASN A 284 1.80 13.71 12.20
N ALA A 285 2.53 12.75 11.62
CA ALA A 285 3.69 13.03 10.77
C ALA A 285 3.32 13.87 9.54
N ALA A 286 2.19 13.57 8.90
CA ALA A 286 1.70 14.37 7.77
C ALA A 286 1.39 15.82 8.16
N ALA A 287 0.84 16.05 9.36
CA ALA A 287 0.60 17.40 9.87
C ALA A 287 1.91 18.10 10.27
N GLU A 288 2.83 17.38 10.91
CA GLU A 288 4.16 17.90 11.29
C GLU A 288 4.99 18.35 10.08
N THR A 289 4.83 17.69 8.95
CA THR A 289 5.53 18.01 7.71
C THR A 289 4.73 18.91 6.76
N HIS A 290 3.59 19.44 7.22
CA HIS A 290 2.70 20.35 6.48
C HIS A 290 2.05 19.73 5.22
N GLU A 291 1.96 18.41 5.14
CA GLU A 291 1.18 17.73 4.09
C GLU A 291 -0.32 17.90 4.29
N ILE A 292 -0.74 18.05 5.54
CA ILE A 292 -2.09 18.42 5.93
C ILE A 292 -2.05 19.58 6.94
N GLU A 293 -3.10 20.39 7.01
CA GLU A 293 -3.15 21.58 7.86
C GLU A 293 -3.08 21.25 9.35
N LYS A 294 -3.80 20.20 9.75
CA LYS A 294 -3.88 19.71 11.15
C LYS A 294 -4.15 18.22 11.19
N PRO A 295 -3.72 17.54 12.26
CA PRO A 295 -4.07 16.13 12.44
C PRO A 295 -5.56 15.96 12.72
N PHE A 296 -6.08 14.78 12.38
CA PHE A 296 -7.45 14.35 12.67
C PHE A 296 -7.42 12.95 13.31
N PRO A 297 -8.49 12.54 14.03
CA PRO A 297 -8.54 11.20 14.61
C PRO A 297 -8.52 10.10 13.56
N ALA A 298 -7.60 9.15 13.66
CA ALA A 298 -7.45 8.06 12.69
C ALA A 298 -8.75 7.27 12.46
N LYS A 299 -9.61 7.17 13.47
CA LYS A 299 -10.90 6.48 13.39
C LYS A 299 -11.88 7.14 12.40
N GLU A 300 -11.73 8.43 12.12
CA GLU A 300 -12.57 9.13 11.13
C GLU A 300 -12.31 8.62 9.70
N LEU A 301 -11.11 8.13 9.45
CA LEU A 301 -10.73 7.59 8.14
C LEU A 301 -11.16 6.13 7.97
N ILE A 302 -11.41 5.38 9.05
CA ILE A 302 -11.72 3.95 8.99
C ILE A 302 -13.24 3.74 8.89
N PHE A 303 -13.67 2.91 7.95
CA PHE A 303 -15.08 2.56 7.78
C PHE A 303 -15.60 1.76 8.96
N SER A 304 -16.63 2.27 9.63
CA SER A 304 -17.21 1.68 10.85
C SER A 304 -17.96 0.36 10.65
N GLY A 305 -17.79 -0.30 9.54
CA GLY A 305 -18.56 -1.48 9.15
C GLY A 305 -17.76 -2.69 8.74
N VAL A 306 -16.44 -2.57 8.76
CA VAL A 306 -15.54 -3.70 8.45
C VAL A 306 -15.02 -4.35 9.73
N PRO A 307 -14.73 -5.66 9.71
CA PRO A 307 -14.22 -6.40 10.85
C PRO A 307 -12.85 -5.90 11.30
#